data_0340cec00fb8c213598cba35d1b5b44e
#
_entry.id   0340cec00fb8c213598cba35d1b5b44e
#
_cell.length_a   1.000
_cell.length_b   1.000
_cell.length_c   1.000
_cell.angle_alpha   90.00
_cell.angle_beta   90.00
_cell.angle_gamma   90.00
#
_symmetry.space_group_name_H-M   'P 1'
#
loop_
_entity.id
_entity.type
_entity.pdbx_description
1 polymer ?
#
loop_
_entity_poly.entity_id
_entity_poly.type
_entity_poly.pdbx_seq_one_letter_code
_entity_poly.pdbx_strand_id
1 'polypeptide(L)'
;MTRVSVIIPTYNRATTLPRAIDSALAQTVDDLEVVVVDDGSTDDTDSVLAEYDDPRVRPVVHATNQGANVARNTGIDHARGEYVAFLDSDDEWRSEKLERQLETLEDRSDEWIGVYCDAVFELSGTDGWFRSTAATVLARGDDRPTMEGGEELIGEILADNVQPGAGSTLVVRTDVARDIGGWDEQLDRFQDPEFCLRVLEAGNLAYVDEELVVREETAIPPADVIKNADEQYLSMYDETVERFESEGYEIRSSHQLILAKCYFSEGRLLRGLWHLRKAAPSRRQYPGLCWAAGVGVRQRPVPIVATVAFVLVAIILTQTCVARRVFTD
;
A
#
# COMPACT_ATOMS: atom_id res chain seq x y z
N MET A 1 21.05 -9.84 -21.17
CA MET A 1 20.55 -10.57 -19.98
C MET A 1 19.39 -9.76 -19.45
N THR A 2 18.26 -10.36 -19.11
CA THR A 2 17.11 -9.62 -18.55
C THR A 2 17.50 -9.04 -17.21
N ARG A 3 17.33 -7.74 -17.02
CA ARG A 3 17.66 -7.05 -15.76
C ARG A 3 16.47 -7.03 -14.80
N VAL A 4 15.27 -6.75 -15.34
CA VAL A 4 14.04 -6.65 -14.54
C VAL A 4 12.96 -7.57 -15.11
N SER A 5 12.32 -8.36 -14.26
CA SER A 5 11.07 -9.03 -14.57
C SER A 5 9.92 -8.25 -13.94
N VAL A 6 9.11 -7.61 -14.78
CA VAL A 6 7.87 -6.95 -14.35
C VAL A 6 6.79 -8.00 -14.21
N ILE A 7 6.21 -8.15 -13.03
CA ILE A 7 5.16 -9.13 -12.73
C ILE A 7 3.82 -8.41 -12.65
N ILE A 8 2.88 -8.78 -13.52
CA ILE A 8 1.53 -8.22 -13.58
C ILE A 8 0.52 -9.33 -13.28
N PRO A 9 0.02 -9.45 -12.02
CA PRO A 9 -1.10 -10.33 -11.72
C PRO A 9 -2.39 -9.74 -12.30
N THR A 10 -3.20 -10.55 -12.97
CA THR A 10 -4.47 -10.08 -13.55
C THR A 10 -5.59 -11.10 -13.38
N TYR A 11 -6.82 -10.60 -13.17
CA TYR A 11 -8.04 -11.39 -13.13
C TYR A 11 -9.22 -10.54 -13.54
N ASN A 12 -9.86 -10.85 -14.69
CA ASN A 12 -11.00 -10.10 -15.25
C ASN A 12 -10.70 -8.59 -15.38
N ARG A 13 -9.60 -8.25 -16.04
CA ARG A 13 -9.10 -6.89 -16.22
C ARG A 13 -8.86 -6.52 -17.69
N ALA A 14 -9.62 -7.07 -18.62
CA ALA A 14 -9.46 -6.82 -20.06
C ALA A 14 -9.39 -5.31 -20.42
N THR A 15 -10.05 -4.44 -19.65
CA THR A 15 -10.12 -3.00 -19.93
C THR A 15 -8.92 -2.21 -19.40
N THR A 16 -8.29 -2.61 -18.29
CA THR A 16 -7.20 -1.88 -17.64
C THR A 16 -5.82 -2.48 -17.91
N LEU A 17 -5.75 -3.80 -18.11
CA LEU A 17 -4.52 -4.53 -18.37
C LEU A 17 -3.64 -3.95 -19.50
N PRO A 18 -4.20 -3.49 -20.65
CA PRO A 18 -3.36 -2.88 -21.70
C PRO A 18 -2.55 -1.70 -21.18
N ARG A 19 -3.14 -0.80 -20.39
CA ARG A 19 -2.45 0.37 -19.82
C ARG A 19 -1.27 -0.06 -18.95
N ALA A 20 -1.43 -1.08 -18.12
CA ALA A 20 -0.37 -1.59 -17.27
C ALA A 20 0.78 -2.19 -18.11
N ILE A 21 0.48 -3.07 -19.09
CA ILE A 21 1.49 -3.67 -19.97
C ILE A 21 2.22 -2.60 -20.78
N ASP A 22 1.49 -1.67 -21.41
CA ASP A 22 2.06 -0.62 -22.23
C ASP A 22 2.99 0.29 -21.40
N SER A 23 2.62 0.62 -20.16
CA SER A 23 3.45 1.42 -19.27
C SER A 23 4.75 0.70 -18.87
N ALA A 24 4.70 -0.63 -18.70
CA ALA A 24 5.88 -1.45 -18.45
C ALA A 24 6.78 -1.55 -19.68
N LEU A 25 6.21 -1.69 -20.87
CA LEU A 25 6.96 -1.73 -22.14
C LEU A 25 7.58 -0.39 -22.52
N ALA A 26 7.01 0.73 -22.05
CA ALA A 26 7.46 2.09 -22.30
C ALA A 26 8.55 2.57 -21.33
N GLN A 27 9.06 1.71 -20.45
CA GLN A 27 10.14 2.07 -19.55
C GLN A 27 11.43 2.42 -20.33
N THR A 28 12.22 3.36 -19.79
CA THR A 28 13.53 3.74 -20.36
C THR A 28 14.60 2.66 -20.23
N VAL A 29 14.34 1.64 -19.42
CA VAL A 29 15.18 0.44 -19.28
C VAL A 29 14.75 -0.59 -20.33
N ASP A 30 15.64 -0.94 -21.25
CA ASP A 30 15.35 -1.88 -22.35
C ASP A 30 15.43 -3.36 -21.95
N ASP A 31 16.30 -3.69 -20.99
CA ASP A 31 16.59 -5.06 -20.56
C ASP A 31 15.52 -5.61 -19.57
N LEU A 32 14.25 -5.58 -19.97
CA LEU A 32 13.14 -6.08 -19.15
C LEU A 32 12.32 -7.16 -19.87
N GLU A 33 11.61 -7.96 -19.08
CA GLU A 33 10.50 -8.80 -19.51
C GLU A 33 9.25 -8.46 -18.70
N VAL A 34 8.07 -8.72 -19.26
CA VAL A 34 6.78 -8.50 -18.63
C VAL A 34 6.08 -9.86 -18.48
N VAL A 35 6.06 -10.39 -17.27
CA VAL A 35 5.39 -11.67 -16.93
C VAL A 35 3.98 -11.35 -16.48
N VAL A 36 3.01 -11.56 -17.37
CA VAL A 36 1.59 -11.35 -17.06
C VAL A 36 0.99 -12.67 -16.58
N VAL A 37 0.55 -12.72 -15.33
CA VAL A 37 -0.05 -13.92 -14.78
C VAL A 37 -1.57 -13.74 -14.75
N ASP A 38 -2.23 -14.38 -15.71
CA ASP A 38 -3.70 -14.43 -15.75
C ASP A 38 -4.22 -15.49 -14.79
N ASP A 39 -4.83 -15.07 -13.72
CA ASP A 39 -5.35 -15.93 -12.66
C ASP A 39 -6.73 -16.54 -13.00
N GLY A 40 -6.86 -17.07 -14.21
CA GLY A 40 -8.05 -17.78 -14.67
C GLY A 40 -9.20 -16.84 -15.01
N SER A 41 -8.94 -15.76 -15.74
CA SER A 41 -9.95 -14.81 -16.20
C SER A 41 -11.05 -15.50 -17.04
N THR A 42 -12.24 -14.91 -16.99
CA THR A 42 -13.44 -15.35 -17.71
C THR A 42 -14.01 -14.28 -18.64
N ASP A 43 -13.38 -13.09 -18.67
CA ASP A 43 -13.66 -12.00 -19.59
C ASP A 43 -12.74 -12.06 -20.83
N ASP A 44 -12.64 -10.98 -21.58
CA ASP A 44 -11.82 -10.88 -22.80
C ASP A 44 -10.31 -10.73 -22.53
N THR A 45 -9.81 -10.96 -21.29
CA THR A 45 -8.38 -10.82 -20.92
C THR A 45 -7.46 -11.67 -21.80
N ASP A 46 -7.84 -12.93 -22.10
CA ASP A 46 -7.06 -13.81 -22.99
C ASP A 46 -6.92 -13.22 -24.41
N SER A 47 -8.01 -12.63 -24.94
CA SER A 47 -7.97 -11.96 -26.25
C SER A 47 -7.06 -10.75 -26.25
N VAL A 48 -7.07 -9.95 -25.17
CA VAL A 48 -6.17 -8.81 -24.99
C VAL A 48 -4.71 -9.27 -24.97
N LEU A 49 -4.39 -10.32 -24.23
CA LEU A 49 -3.02 -10.86 -24.17
C LEU A 49 -2.54 -11.39 -25.52
N ALA A 50 -3.45 -11.98 -26.33
CA ALA A 50 -3.14 -12.49 -27.65
C ALA A 50 -2.83 -11.37 -28.69
N GLU A 51 -3.16 -10.11 -28.42
CA GLU A 51 -2.84 -8.95 -29.29
C GLU A 51 -1.39 -8.46 -29.12
N TYR A 52 -0.68 -8.89 -28.07
CA TYR A 52 0.72 -8.49 -27.82
C TYR A 52 1.70 -9.39 -28.57
N ASP A 53 2.32 -8.85 -29.63
CA ASP A 53 3.39 -9.50 -30.39
C ASP A 53 4.81 -9.17 -29.84
N ASP A 54 4.92 -8.29 -28.81
CA ASP A 54 6.22 -7.93 -28.22
C ASP A 54 6.83 -9.14 -27.49
N PRO A 55 8.04 -9.61 -27.88
CA PRO A 55 8.65 -10.80 -27.28
C PRO A 55 9.00 -10.65 -25.80
N ARG A 56 8.95 -9.44 -25.26
CA ARG A 56 9.14 -9.19 -23.83
C ARG A 56 7.90 -9.58 -23.02
N VAL A 57 6.70 -9.60 -23.62
CA VAL A 57 5.45 -9.99 -22.95
C VAL A 57 5.34 -11.50 -22.91
N ARG A 58 5.21 -12.03 -21.70
CA ARG A 58 5.15 -13.48 -21.42
C ARG A 58 3.93 -13.80 -20.57
N PRO A 59 2.81 -14.21 -21.19
CA PRO A 59 1.64 -14.64 -20.44
C PRO A 59 1.86 -16.00 -19.78
N VAL A 60 1.37 -16.14 -18.54
CA VAL A 60 1.24 -17.36 -17.76
C VAL A 60 -0.21 -17.46 -17.31
N VAL A 61 -0.89 -18.57 -17.55
CA VAL A 61 -2.33 -18.70 -17.31
C VAL A 61 -2.60 -19.77 -16.27
N HIS A 62 -3.35 -19.43 -15.23
CA HIS A 62 -3.88 -20.40 -14.27
C HIS A 62 -5.20 -21.01 -14.77
N ALA A 63 -5.45 -22.25 -14.44
CA ALA A 63 -6.71 -22.93 -14.82
C ALA A 63 -7.94 -22.37 -14.09
N THR A 64 -7.75 -21.77 -12.92
CA THR A 64 -8.79 -21.17 -12.06
C THR A 64 -8.19 -20.05 -11.23
N ASN A 65 -9.03 -19.12 -10.77
CA ASN A 65 -8.61 -18.08 -9.86
C ASN A 65 -8.11 -18.67 -8.52
N GLN A 66 -6.90 -18.28 -8.13
CA GLN A 66 -6.20 -18.69 -6.91
C GLN A 66 -5.85 -17.51 -6.00
N GLY A 67 -6.06 -16.28 -6.48
CA GLY A 67 -5.77 -15.05 -5.75
C GLY A 67 -4.50 -14.32 -6.21
N ALA A 68 -4.46 -13.01 -5.98
CA ALA A 68 -3.41 -12.15 -6.48
C ALA A 68 -2.00 -12.51 -5.96
N ASN A 69 -1.89 -12.98 -4.72
CA ASN A 69 -0.61 -13.37 -4.13
C ASN A 69 -0.06 -14.64 -4.78
N VAL A 70 -0.92 -15.64 -5.08
CA VAL A 70 -0.52 -16.83 -5.84
C VAL A 70 -0.06 -16.43 -7.25
N ALA A 71 -0.76 -15.51 -7.90
CA ALA A 71 -0.37 -15.02 -9.21
C ALA A 71 0.99 -14.27 -9.17
N ARG A 72 1.23 -13.43 -8.14
CA ARG A 72 2.55 -12.79 -7.96
C ARG A 72 3.65 -13.81 -7.72
N ASN A 73 3.41 -14.84 -6.90
CA ASN A 73 4.36 -15.92 -6.65
C ASN A 73 4.68 -16.72 -7.92
N THR A 74 3.67 -17.05 -8.71
CA THR A 74 3.87 -17.64 -10.03
C THR A 74 4.74 -16.75 -10.92
N GLY A 75 4.54 -15.44 -10.89
CA GLY A 75 5.38 -14.47 -11.59
C GLY A 75 6.83 -14.49 -11.12
N ILE A 76 7.08 -14.53 -9.80
CA ILE A 76 8.42 -14.65 -9.19
C ILE A 76 9.13 -15.93 -9.67
N ASP A 77 8.41 -17.05 -9.72
CA ASP A 77 8.97 -18.33 -10.19
C ASP A 77 9.36 -18.29 -11.65
N HIS A 78 8.61 -17.57 -12.50
CA HIS A 78 8.87 -17.40 -13.92
C HIS A 78 9.85 -16.27 -14.27
N ALA A 79 10.22 -15.44 -13.30
CA ALA A 79 11.12 -14.33 -13.48
C ALA A 79 12.54 -14.79 -13.86
N ARG A 80 13.16 -14.05 -14.81
CA ARG A 80 14.54 -14.28 -15.30
C ARG A 80 15.46 -13.11 -15.00
N GLY A 81 14.88 -11.98 -14.58
CA GLY A 81 15.61 -10.78 -14.25
C GLY A 81 16.35 -10.90 -12.93
N GLU A 82 17.37 -10.07 -12.78
CA GLU A 82 18.07 -9.89 -11.50
C GLU A 82 17.14 -9.30 -10.43
N TYR A 83 16.22 -8.45 -10.87
CA TYR A 83 15.18 -7.83 -10.04
C TYR A 83 13.80 -8.25 -10.48
N VAL A 84 12.86 -8.37 -9.53
CA VAL A 84 11.43 -8.41 -9.78
C VAL A 84 10.83 -7.06 -9.41
N ALA A 85 9.91 -6.59 -10.24
CA ALA A 85 9.10 -5.40 -10.01
C ALA A 85 7.63 -5.79 -10.16
N PHE A 86 6.78 -5.35 -9.24
CA PHE A 86 5.36 -5.67 -9.28
C PHE A 86 4.57 -4.49 -9.83
N LEU A 87 3.54 -4.80 -10.63
CA LEU A 87 2.61 -3.81 -11.20
C LEU A 87 1.20 -4.39 -11.19
N ASP A 88 0.29 -3.79 -10.44
CA ASP A 88 -1.11 -4.18 -10.44
C ASP A 88 -1.75 -3.85 -11.80
N SER A 89 -2.63 -4.72 -12.29
CA SER A 89 -3.20 -4.64 -13.66
C SER A 89 -4.15 -3.46 -13.91
N ASP A 90 -4.39 -2.64 -12.89
CA ASP A 90 -5.16 -1.38 -12.94
C ASP A 90 -4.30 -0.14 -12.69
N ASP A 91 -3.00 -0.29 -12.42
CA ASP A 91 -2.07 0.82 -12.22
C ASP A 91 -1.25 1.13 -13.50
N GLU A 92 -0.53 2.25 -13.49
CA GLU A 92 0.32 2.72 -14.59
C GLU A 92 1.64 3.26 -14.04
N TRP A 93 2.76 2.96 -14.71
CA TRP A 93 4.07 3.49 -14.38
C TRP A 93 4.46 4.70 -15.23
N ARG A 94 5.18 5.63 -14.64
CA ARG A 94 5.92 6.64 -15.38
C ARG A 94 7.11 5.98 -16.09
N SER A 95 7.46 6.48 -17.26
CA SER A 95 8.50 5.88 -18.12
C SER A 95 9.87 5.74 -17.46
N GLU A 96 10.21 6.62 -16.53
CA GLU A 96 11.51 6.66 -15.86
C GLU A 96 11.58 5.85 -14.57
N LYS A 97 10.48 5.18 -14.17
CA LYS A 97 10.38 4.53 -12.85
C LYS A 97 11.52 3.53 -12.61
N LEU A 98 11.68 2.57 -13.50
CA LEU A 98 12.70 1.52 -13.33
C LEU A 98 14.11 2.10 -13.37
N GLU A 99 14.39 3.08 -14.26
CA GLU A 99 15.67 3.76 -14.33
C GLU A 99 16.03 4.42 -12.99
N ARG A 100 15.13 5.27 -12.45
CA ARG A 100 15.35 5.96 -11.17
C ARG A 100 15.59 4.99 -10.00
N GLN A 101 14.83 3.93 -9.96
CA GLN A 101 14.95 2.93 -8.90
C GLN A 101 16.24 2.12 -9.00
N LEU A 102 16.62 1.70 -10.19
CA LEU A 102 17.86 0.94 -10.40
C LEU A 102 19.11 1.80 -10.17
N GLU A 103 19.12 3.06 -10.63
CA GLU A 103 20.19 4.02 -10.33
C GLU A 103 20.38 4.18 -8.81
N THR A 104 19.26 4.29 -8.07
CA THR A 104 19.30 4.41 -6.61
C THR A 104 19.94 3.19 -5.95
N LEU A 105 19.72 1.97 -6.47
CA LEU A 105 20.33 0.75 -5.95
C LEU A 105 21.80 0.60 -6.34
N GLU A 106 22.18 1.00 -7.55
CA GLU A 106 23.56 0.89 -8.05
C GLU A 106 24.58 1.69 -7.22
N ASP A 107 24.14 2.80 -6.65
CA ASP A 107 24.95 3.65 -5.78
C ASP A 107 25.09 3.13 -4.34
N ARG A 108 24.48 1.97 -4.03
CA ARG A 108 24.36 1.40 -2.68
C ARG A 108 25.15 0.11 -2.52
N SER A 109 25.40 -0.29 -1.27
CA SER A 109 26.01 -1.59 -0.94
C SER A 109 25.02 -2.75 -1.15
N ASP A 110 25.52 -3.99 -1.19
CA ASP A 110 24.74 -5.21 -1.36
C ASP A 110 23.67 -5.45 -0.27
N GLU A 111 23.74 -4.72 0.83
CA GLU A 111 22.71 -4.74 1.89
C GLU A 111 21.38 -4.10 1.45
N TRP A 112 21.42 -3.26 0.42
CA TRP A 112 20.24 -2.64 -0.17
C TRP A 112 19.67 -3.56 -1.25
N ILE A 113 18.63 -4.28 -0.88
CA ILE A 113 18.09 -5.39 -1.66
C ILE A 113 16.84 -5.03 -2.46
N GLY A 114 16.31 -3.84 -2.24
CA GLY A 114 15.15 -3.35 -2.97
C GLY A 114 14.96 -1.85 -2.80
N VAL A 115 14.02 -1.31 -3.57
CA VAL A 115 13.71 0.11 -3.63
C VAL A 115 12.23 0.30 -3.95
N TYR A 116 11.62 1.30 -3.33
CA TYR A 116 10.26 1.71 -3.64
C TYR A 116 10.20 3.21 -3.94
N CYS A 117 9.08 3.67 -4.49
CA CYS A 117 8.84 5.08 -4.83
C CYS A 117 7.46 5.51 -4.38
N ASP A 118 7.15 6.80 -4.54
CA ASP A 118 5.81 7.31 -4.31
C ASP A 118 4.84 6.97 -5.44
N ALA A 119 3.56 7.02 -5.11
CA ALA A 119 2.46 6.86 -6.04
C ALA A 119 1.48 8.02 -5.89
N VAL A 120 0.89 8.43 -7.02
CA VAL A 120 -0.24 9.35 -7.07
C VAL A 120 -1.51 8.58 -7.40
N PHE A 121 -2.62 8.92 -6.75
CA PHE A 121 -3.92 8.35 -7.09
C PHE A 121 -4.58 9.16 -8.20
N GLU A 122 -5.05 8.47 -9.24
CA GLU A 122 -5.90 9.08 -10.27
C GLU A 122 -7.30 9.33 -9.67
N LEU A 123 -7.50 10.56 -9.20
CA LEU A 123 -8.70 10.94 -8.48
C LEU A 123 -9.76 11.45 -9.45
N SER A 124 -10.84 10.70 -9.61
CA SER A 124 -12.01 11.14 -10.37
C SER A 124 -12.85 12.14 -9.54
N GLY A 125 -12.87 13.42 -9.93
CA GLY A 125 -13.80 14.41 -9.38
C GLY A 125 -13.23 15.39 -8.35
N THR A 126 -14.13 16.22 -7.75
CA THR A 126 -13.79 17.31 -6.81
C THR A 126 -13.21 16.84 -5.48
N ASP A 127 -13.40 15.58 -5.11
CA ASP A 127 -12.95 15.03 -3.84
C ASP A 127 -11.43 14.80 -3.82
N GLY A 128 -10.82 14.59 -4.99
CA GLY A 128 -9.38 14.44 -5.15
C GLY A 128 -8.57 15.68 -4.79
N TRP A 129 -9.05 16.85 -5.21
CA TRP A 129 -8.40 18.12 -4.90
C TRP A 129 -8.32 18.40 -3.39
N PHE A 130 -9.37 18.06 -2.63
CA PHE A 130 -9.39 18.22 -1.17
C PHE A 130 -8.43 17.28 -0.45
N ARG A 131 -8.27 16.03 -0.90
CA ARG A 131 -7.34 15.05 -0.29
C ARG A 131 -5.88 15.44 -0.51
N SER A 132 -5.52 15.78 -1.75
CA SER A 132 -4.17 16.22 -2.12
C SER A 132 -3.78 17.51 -1.40
N THR A 133 -4.66 18.52 -1.39
CA THR A 133 -4.35 19.83 -0.76
C THR A 133 -4.25 19.72 0.75
N ALA A 134 -5.09 18.92 1.40
CA ALA A 134 -5.06 18.75 2.85
C ALA A 134 -3.81 17.97 3.30
N ALA A 135 -3.40 16.93 2.57
CA ALA A 135 -2.18 16.18 2.85
C ALA A 135 -0.94 17.08 2.69
N THR A 136 -0.85 17.86 1.61
CA THR A 136 0.30 18.75 1.32
C THR A 136 0.43 19.90 2.32
N VAL A 137 -0.68 20.49 2.79
CA VAL A 137 -0.65 21.62 3.73
C VAL A 137 -0.24 21.18 5.15
N LEU A 138 -0.53 19.94 5.54
CA LEU A 138 -0.29 19.43 6.89
C LEU A 138 1.03 18.65 7.02
N ALA A 139 1.65 18.25 5.90
CA ALA A 139 2.95 17.57 5.88
C ALA A 139 4.16 18.52 6.13
N ARG A 140 3.94 19.82 6.38
CA ARG A 140 5.01 20.78 6.68
C ARG A 140 5.40 20.76 8.16
N GLY A 141 6.21 19.78 8.55
CA GLY A 141 6.83 19.72 9.88
C GLY A 141 8.12 18.90 9.84
N ASP A 142 9.05 19.17 10.78
CA ASP A 142 10.39 18.58 10.83
C ASP A 142 10.43 17.07 11.17
N ASP A 143 9.28 16.45 11.50
CA ASP A 143 9.16 15.03 11.82
C ASP A 143 8.66 14.24 10.60
N ARG A 144 9.49 14.06 9.58
CA ARG A 144 9.21 13.05 8.55
C ARG A 144 9.56 11.67 9.09
N PRO A 145 8.76 10.60 8.80
CA PRO A 145 9.13 9.25 9.14
C PRO A 145 10.41 8.85 8.38
N THR A 146 11.12 7.85 8.88
CA THR A 146 12.23 7.24 8.16
C THR A 146 11.66 6.53 6.93
N MET A 147 12.06 7.00 5.73
CA MET A 147 11.52 6.48 4.46
C MET A 147 12.35 5.33 3.89
N GLU A 148 13.60 5.15 4.31
CA GLU A 148 14.51 4.11 3.81
C GLU A 148 15.34 3.50 4.95
N GLY A 149 15.88 2.30 4.72
CA GLY A 149 16.70 1.60 5.70
C GLY A 149 16.24 0.16 5.91
N GLY A 150 16.56 -0.38 7.06
CA GLY A 150 16.22 -1.74 7.48
C GLY A 150 15.24 -1.76 8.65
N GLU A 151 15.75 -2.10 9.85
CA GLU A 151 14.93 -2.31 11.04
C GLU A 151 14.04 -1.12 11.43
N GLU A 152 14.56 0.11 11.32
CA GLU A 152 13.78 1.32 11.64
C GLU A 152 12.56 1.48 10.74
N LEU A 153 12.68 1.10 9.46
CA LEU A 153 11.57 1.15 8.52
C LEU A 153 10.47 0.14 8.85
N ILE A 154 10.81 -0.99 9.50
CA ILE A 154 9.82 -1.96 10.03
C ILE A 154 8.86 -1.27 11.00
N GLY A 155 9.38 -0.48 11.94
CA GLY A 155 8.57 0.27 12.90
C GLY A 155 7.64 1.28 12.23
N GLU A 156 8.13 1.98 11.21
CA GLU A 156 7.34 2.96 10.44
C GLU A 156 6.21 2.30 9.62
N ILE A 157 6.48 1.14 9.00
CA ILE A 157 5.46 0.38 8.26
C ILE A 157 4.42 -0.19 9.21
N LEU A 158 4.84 -0.80 10.33
CA LEU A 158 3.90 -1.31 11.33
C LEU A 158 3.04 -0.19 11.95
N ALA A 159 3.59 1.00 12.13
CA ALA A 159 2.85 2.15 12.65
C ALA A 159 1.98 2.87 11.60
N ASP A 160 1.91 2.37 10.35
CA ASP A 160 1.19 2.99 9.23
C ASP A 160 1.68 4.42 8.88
N ASN A 161 2.93 4.74 9.25
CA ASN A 161 3.57 6.01 8.92
C ASN A 161 4.12 6.01 7.48
N VAL A 162 4.54 4.83 7.00
CA VAL A 162 5.06 4.59 5.65
C VAL A 162 4.29 3.43 5.02
N GLN A 163 3.81 3.63 3.80
CA GLN A 163 3.07 2.64 3.02
C GLN A 163 3.79 2.42 1.69
N PRO A 164 4.72 1.46 1.60
CA PRO A 164 5.50 1.26 0.38
C PRO A 164 4.65 0.90 -0.85
N GLY A 165 3.44 0.33 -0.66
CA GLY A 165 2.53 -0.01 -1.77
C GLY A 165 3.16 -1.03 -2.73
N ALA A 166 3.69 -2.13 -2.18
CA ALA A 166 4.55 -3.09 -2.87
C ALA A 166 3.97 -3.66 -4.18
N GLY A 167 2.63 -3.66 -4.32
CA GLY A 167 1.97 -4.16 -5.54
C GLY A 167 2.32 -3.39 -6.81
N SER A 168 2.79 -2.13 -6.73
CA SER A 168 3.13 -1.35 -7.93
C SER A 168 4.37 -0.47 -7.79
N THR A 169 4.86 -0.21 -6.56
CA THR A 169 5.98 0.71 -6.34
C THR A 169 7.32 0.00 -6.13
N LEU A 170 7.30 -1.24 -5.65
CA LEU A 170 8.49 -1.98 -5.21
C LEU A 170 9.23 -2.65 -6.35
N VAL A 171 10.56 -2.53 -6.30
CA VAL A 171 11.53 -3.37 -7.02
C VAL A 171 12.40 -4.06 -5.96
N VAL A 172 12.60 -5.37 -6.08
CA VAL A 172 13.40 -6.14 -5.13
C VAL A 172 14.23 -7.19 -5.89
N ARG A 173 15.38 -7.58 -5.34
CA ARG A 173 16.21 -8.65 -5.91
C ARG A 173 15.40 -9.95 -6.01
N THR A 174 15.48 -10.60 -7.14
CA THR A 174 14.72 -11.84 -7.43
C THR A 174 15.09 -12.98 -6.49
N ASP A 175 16.37 -13.12 -6.17
CA ASP A 175 16.85 -14.12 -5.21
C ASP A 175 16.24 -13.90 -3.82
N VAL A 176 16.22 -12.66 -3.33
CA VAL A 176 15.60 -12.30 -2.05
C VAL A 176 14.10 -12.60 -2.05
N ALA A 177 13.37 -12.18 -3.10
CA ALA A 177 11.93 -12.44 -3.20
C ALA A 177 11.62 -13.95 -3.14
N ARG A 178 12.48 -14.80 -3.73
CA ARG A 178 12.37 -16.26 -3.67
C ARG A 178 12.72 -16.83 -2.30
N ASP A 179 13.82 -16.36 -1.70
CA ASP A 179 14.35 -16.87 -0.43
C ASP A 179 13.39 -16.60 0.73
N ILE A 180 12.68 -15.46 0.71
CA ILE A 180 11.63 -15.15 1.70
C ILE A 180 10.30 -15.87 1.40
N GLY A 181 10.21 -16.67 0.33
CA GLY A 181 9.04 -17.47 -0.04
C GLY A 181 7.93 -16.69 -0.76
N GLY A 182 8.24 -15.54 -1.37
CA GLY A 182 7.25 -14.75 -2.10
C GLY A 182 6.20 -14.09 -1.19
N TRP A 183 5.02 -13.83 -1.71
CA TRP A 183 3.88 -13.23 -1.02
C TRP A 183 3.13 -14.28 -0.19
N ASP A 184 2.63 -13.90 1.00
CA ASP A 184 1.80 -14.80 1.81
C ASP A 184 0.43 -15.00 1.15
N GLU A 185 0.17 -16.25 0.72
CA GLU A 185 -1.04 -16.64 0.01
C GLU A 185 -2.29 -16.68 0.90
N GLN A 186 -2.12 -16.61 2.22
CA GLN A 186 -3.22 -16.62 3.18
C GLN A 186 -3.76 -15.23 3.52
N LEU A 187 -3.08 -14.16 3.02
CA LEU A 187 -3.46 -12.79 3.25
C LEU A 187 -4.24 -12.20 2.08
N ASP A 188 -5.49 -11.86 2.31
CA ASP A 188 -6.30 -11.09 1.35
C ASP A 188 -6.08 -9.56 1.50
N ARG A 189 -5.52 -9.12 2.63
CA ARG A 189 -5.28 -7.71 2.98
C ARG A 189 -3.98 -7.59 3.77
N PHE A 190 -3.41 -6.39 3.80
CA PHE A 190 -2.11 -6.11 4.41
C PHE A 190 -0.95 -6.92 3.79
N GLN A 191 -1.16 -7.50 2.59
CA GLN A 191 -0.13 -8.24 1.88
C GLN A 191 1.06 -7.36 1.49
N ASP A 192 0.83 -6.09 1.08
CA ASP A 192 1.90 -5.16 0.72
C ASP A 192 2.84 -4.86 1.90
N PRO A 193 2.35 -4.37 3.07
CA PRO A 193 3.22 -4.16 4.21
C PRO A 193 3.83 -5.47 4.72
N GLU A 194 3.09 -6.59 4.73
CA GLU A 194 3.61 -7.88 5.17
C GLU A 194 4.80 -8.34 4.33
N PHE A 195 4.69 -8.27 3.00
CA PHE A 195 5.79 -8.60 2.10
C PHE A 195 7.01 -7.70 2.32
N CYS A 196 6.79 -6.37 2.50
CA CYS A 196 7.87 -5.43 2.80
C CYS A 196 8.56 -5.74 4.13
N LEU A 197 7.83 -6.15 5.18
CA LEU A 197 8.44 -6.53 6.46
C LEU A 197 9.40 -7.71 6.29
N ARG A 198 9.00 -8.77 5.56
CA ARG A 198 9.91 -9.91 5.29
C ARG A 198 11.09 -9.54 4.40
N VAL A 199 10.91 -8.63 3.45
CA VAL A 199 12.04 -8.09 2.67
C VAL A 199 13.00 -7.34 3.61
N LEU A 200 12.50 -6.52 4.54
CA LEU A 200 13.31 -5.77 5.49
C LEU A 200 14.03 -6.66 6.52
N GLU A 201 13.53 -7.84 6.82
CA GLU A 201 14.25 -8.85 7.60
C GLU A 201 15.48 -9.40 6.86
N ALA A 202 15.47 -9.36 5.52
CA ALA A 202 16.58 -9.83 4.69
C ALA A 202 17.59 -8.71 4.33
N GLY A 203 17.21 -7.43 4.40
CA GLY A 203 18.11 -6.31 4.09
C GLY A 203 17.39 -4.96 4.07
N ASN A 204 17.98 -3.97 3.45
CA ASN A 204 17.49 -2.61 3.44
C ASN A 204 16.66 -2.30 2.19
N LEU A 205 15.63 -1.44 2.35
CA LEU A 205 14.88 -0.83 1.26
C LEU A 205 15.29 0.63 1.08
N ALA A 206 15.63 1.00 -0.15
CA ALA A 206 15.86 2.38 -0.56
C ALA A 206 14.53 3.06 -0.95
N TYR A 207 14.55 4.38 -0.98
CA TYR A 207 13.39 5.18 -1.34
C TYR A 207 13.72 6.22 -2.39
N VAL A 208 12.86 6.35 -3.39
CA VAL A 208 12.87 7.40 -4.41
C VAL A 208 11.71 8.36 -4.14
N ASP A 209 12.01 9.60 -3.72
CA ASP A 209 11.03 10.67 -3.40
C ASP A 209 10.46 11.27 -4.70
N GLU A 210 9.87 10.43 -5.56
CA GLU A 210 9.24 10.80 -6.82
C GLU A 210 7.94 9.99 -7.03
N GLU A 211 6.87 10.66 -7.52
CA GLU A 211 5.59 10.03 -7.85
C GLU A 211 5.69 9.31 -9.21
N LEU A 212 6.20 8.08 -9.20
CA LEU A 212 6.49 7.29 -10.41
C LEU A 212 5.42 6.26 -10.76
N VAL A 213 4.38 6.15 -9.95
CA VAL A 213 3.23 5.26 -10.14
C VAL A 213 1.94 6.04 -10.11
N VAL A 214 1.05 5.79 -11.06
CA VAL A 214 -0.34 6.27 -11.06
C VAL A 214 -1.24 5.11 -10.66
N ARG A 215 -1.89 5.21 -9.51
CA ARG A 215 -2.79 4.17 -8.99
C ARG A 215 -4.25 4.52 -9.26
N GLU A 216 -5.02 3.50 -9.65
CA GLU A 216 -6.46 3.63 -9.74
C GLU A 216 -7.10 3.54 -8.34
N GLU A 217 -8.11 4.39 -8.06
CA GLU A 217 -8.81 4.35 -6.79
C GLU A 217 -9.73 3.13 -6.72
N THR A 218 -9.39 2.17 -5.88
CA THR A 218 -10.21 0.97 -5.64
C THR A 218 -11.22 1.21 -4.52
N ALA A 219 -12.35 0.50 -4.58
CA ALA A 219 -13.37 0.57 -3.54
C ALA A 219 -12.82 0.13 -2.18
N ILE A 220 -13.07 0.94 -1.14
CA ILE A 220 -12.67 0.60 0.23
C ILE A 220 -13.52 -0.58 0.71
N PRO A 221 -12.90 -1.67 1.17
CA PRO A 221 -13.64 -2.81 1.71
C PRO A 221 -14.45 -2.46 2.96
N PRO A 222 -15.46 -3.29 3.32
CA PRO A 222 -16.19 -3.09 4.56
C PRO A 222 -15.29 -3.07 5.78
N ALA A 223 -15.58 -2.15 6.74
CA ALA A 223 -14.77 -1.94 7.93
C ALA A 223 -14.58 -3.20 8.80
N ASP A 224 -15.57 -4.10 8.83
CA ASP A 224 -15.44 -5.37 9.57
C ASP A 224 -14.45 -6.33 8.86
N VAL A 225 -14.32 -6.27 7.52
CA VAL A 225 -13.32 -7.04 6.76
C VAL A 225 -11.92 -6.51 7.06
N ILE A 226 -11.75 -5.18 7.01
CA ILE A 226 -10.46 -4.53 7.35
C ILE A 226 -10.08 -4.88 8.78
N LYS A 227 -11.01 -4.80 9.74
CA LYS A 227 -10.76 -5.13 11.14
C LYS A 227 -10.23 -6.56 11.32
N ASN A 228 -10.85 -7.53 10.67
CA ASN A 228 -10.44 -8.94 10.82
C ASN A 228 -9.03 -9.16 10.23
N ALA A 229 -8.76 -8.57 9.08
CA ALA A 229 -7.45 -8.63 8.45
C ALA A 229 -6.37 -7.91 9.27
N ASP A 230 -6.70 -6.76 9.86
CA ASP A 230 -5.85 -5.99 10.76
C ASP A 230 -5.47 -6.79 12.02
N GLU A 231 -6.44 -7.46 12.65
CA GLU A 231 -6.21 -8.35 13.80
C GLU A 231 -5.32 -9.54 13.42
N GLN A 232 -5.52 -10.13 12.24
CA GLN A 232 -4.67 -11.20 11.72
C GLN A 232 -3.24 -10.70 11.50
N TYR A 233 -3.05 -9.60 10.77
CA TYR A 233 -1.75 -9.01 10.46
C TYR A 233 -0.96 -8.66 11.72
N LEU A 234 -1.56 -7.94 12.68
CA LEU A 234 -0.88 -7.60 13.93
C LEU A 234 -0.54 -8.83 14.78
N SER A 235 -1.36 -9.89 14.73
CA SER A 235 -1.08 -11.13 15.48
C SER A 235 0.11 -11.91 14.91
N MET A 236 0.41 -11.78 13.61
CA MET A 236 1.59 -12.40 12.97
C MET A 236 2.90 -11.76 13.48
N TYR A 237 2.84 -10.49 13.87
CA TYR A 237 3.99 -9.69 14.29
C TYR A 237 3.93 -9.25 15.76
N ASP A 238 3.20 -9.97 16.63
CA ASP A 238 2.90 -9.52 18.01
C ASP A 238 4.16 -9.21 18.81
N GLU A 239 5.19 -10.06 18.78
CA GLU A 239 6.47 -9.83 19.45
C GLU A 239 7.21 -8.60 18.88
N THR A 240 7.19 -8.42 17.55
CA THR A 240 7.81 -7.28 16.88
C THR A 240 7.06 -5.98 17.23
N VAL A 241 5.73 -6.02 17.25
CA VAL A 241 4.88 -4.90 17.65
C VAL A 241 5.16 -4.50 19.10
N GLU A 242 5.24 -5.47 20.04
CA GLU A 242 5.56 -5.18 21.46
C GLU A 242 6.95 -4.53 21.61
N ARG A 243 7.94 -5.01 20.85
CA ARG A 243 9.28 -4.44 20.85
C ARG A 243 9.26 -2.97 20.40
N PHE A 244 8.69 -2.67 19.21
CA PHE A 244 8.66 -1.31 18.70
C PHE A 244 7.78 -0.37 19.53
N GLU A 245 6.68 -0.86 20.13
CA GLU A 245 5.90 -0.06 21.07
C GLU A 245 6.72 0.29 22.34
N SER A 246 7.60 -0.60 22.79
CA SER A 246 8.53 -0.30 23.90
C SER A 246 9.59 0.76 23.53
N GLU A 247 9.88 0.93 22.24
CA GLU A 247 10.79 1.95 21.68
C GLU A 247 10.06 3.28 21.39
N GLY A 248 8.73 3.33 21.56
CA GLY A 248 7.94 4.55 21.46
C GLY A 248 7.07 4.66 20.20
N TYR A 249 7.03 3.64 19.34
CA TYR A 249 6.09 3.60 18.22
C TYR A 249 4.65 3.40 18.70
N GLU A 250 3.68 4.06 18.07
CA GLU A 250 2.26 3.96 18.43
C GLU A 250 1.50 3.01 17.49
N ILE A 251 1.97 1.76 17.33
CA ILE A 251 1.50 0.82 16.31
C ILE A 251 0.01 0.51 16.49
N ARG A 252 -0.37 -0.09 17.64
CA ARG A 252 -1.78 -0.46 17.90
C ARG A 252 -2.71 0.76 17.90
N SER A 253 -2.20 1.93 18.32
CA SER A 253 -2.92 3.20 18.27
C SER A 253 -3.22 3.64 16.83
N SER A 254 -2.25 3.57 15.93
CA SER A 254 -2.42 3.90 14.51
C SER A 254 -3.44 2.98 13.82
N HIS A 255 -3.39 1.68 14.07
CA HIS A 255 -4.36 0.72 13.56
C HIS A 255 -5.79 0.99 14.07
N GLN A 256 -5.94 1.37 15.34
CA GLN A 256 -7.24 1.82 15.86
C GLN A 256 -7.74 3.08 15.12
N LEU A 257 -6.85 3.97 14.67
CA LEU A 257 -7.22 5.14 13.88
C LEU A 257 -7.67 4.78 12.47
N ILE A 258 -7.01 3.81 11.81
CA ILE A 258 -7.45 3.26 10.52
C ILE A 258 -8.88 2.74 10.65
N LEU A 259 -9.13 1.88 11.62
CA LEU A 259 -10.44 1.30 11.88
C LEU A 259 -11.49 2.37 12.18
N ALA A 260 -11.14 3.40 12.96
CA ALA A 260 -12.03 4.52 13.22
C ALA A 260 -12.46 5.22 11.91
N LYS A 261 -11.49 5.51 11.00
CA LYS A 261 -11.77 6.10 9.68
C LYS A 261 -12.69 5.22 8.84
N CYS A 262 -12.42 3.90 8.80
CA CYS A 262 -13.23 2.94 8.04
C CYS A 262 -14.68 2.89 8.55
N TYR A 263 -14.90 2.79 9.86
CA TYR A 263 -16.24 2.80 10.43
C TYR A 263 -16.96 4.15 10.24
N PHE A 264 -16.23 5.26 10.31
CA PHE A 264 -16.81 6.57 10.03
C PHE A 264 -17.25 6.70 8.57
N SER A 265 -16.45 6.23 7.61
CA SER A 265 -16.80 6.28 6.18
C SER A 265 -18.05 5.46 5.84
N GLU A 266 -18.35 4.42 6.60
CA GLU A 266 -19.59 3.65 6.51
C GLU A 266 -20.80 4.29 7.27
N GLY A 267 -20.61 5.42 7.94
CA GLY A 267 -21.63 6.04 8.80
C GLY A 267 -21.92 5.27 10.09
N ARG A 268 -21.02 4.37 10.51
CA ARG A 268 -21.13 3.58 11.76
C ARG A 268 -20.47 4.32 12.92
N LEU A 269 -21.00 5.50 13.24
CA LEU A 269 -20.39 6.49 14.12
C LEU A 269 -20.00 5.95 15.50
N LEU A 270 -20.85 5.15 16.16
CA LEU A 270 -20.55 4.62 17.49
C LEU A 270 -19.34 3.69 17.50
N ARG A 271 -19.20 2.84 16.46
CA ARG A 271 -18.03 1.97 16.31
C ARG A 271 -16.78 2.78 16.00
N GLY A 272 -16.88 3.74 15.09
CA GLY A 272 -15.77 4.65 14.77
C GLY A 272 -15.27 5.38 16.02
N LEU A 273 -16.16 5.89 16.87
CA LEU A 273 -15.78 6.51 18.14
C LEU A 273 -15.13 5.56 19.13
N TRP A 274 -15.61 4.32 19.20
CA TRP A 274 -15.02 3.33 20.08
C TRP A 274 -13.56 3.07 19.73
N HIS A 275 -13.24 2.95 18.43
CA HIS A 275 -11.88 2.83 17.94
C HIS A 275 -11.09 4.13 18.14
N LEU A 276 -11.68 5.30 17.82
CA LEU A 276 -11.03 6.58 18.01
C LEU A 276 -10.62 6.87 19.47
N ARG A 277 -11.38 6.37 20.45
CA ARG A 277 -11.02 6.51 21.87
C ARG A 277 -9.79 5.72 22.28
N LYS A 278 -9.42 4.69 21.50
CA LYS A 278 -8.22 3.89 21.71
C LYS A 278 -7.03 4.40 20.90
N ALA A 279 -7.30 5.17 19.87
CA ALA A 279 -6.31 5.84 19.07
C ALA A 279 -5.85 7.14 19.75
N ALA A 280 -4.60 7.55 19.48
CA ALA A 280 -4.06 8.85 19.90
C ALA A 280 -3.72 9.69 18.65
N PRO A 281 -4.74 10.19 17.90
CA PRO A 281 -4.50 10.82 16.61
C PRO A 281 -3.70 12.10 16.77
N SER A 282 -2.65 12.23 15.98
CA SER A 282 -1.90 13.48 15.81
C SER A 282 -2.74 14.52 15.06
N ARG A 283 -2.38 15.81 15.18
CA ARG A 283 -3.08 16.89 14.46
C ARG A 283 -3.07 16.69 12.92
N ARG A 284 -2.06 16.02 12.38
CA ARG A 284 -1.92 15.73 10.95
C ARG A 284 -3.00 14.75 10.45
N GLN A 285 -3.53 13.90 11.31
CA GLN A 285 -4.52 12.86 10.98
C GLN A 285 -5.98 13.36 11.05
N TYR A 286 -6.23 14.56 11.61
CA TYR A 286 -7.59 15.12 11.72
C TYR A 286 -8.30 15.34 10.37
N PRO A 287 -7.66 15.80 9.28
CA PRO A 287 -8.34 15.95 8.01
C PRO A 287 -8.89 14.64 7.46
N GLY A 288 -8.14 13.55 7.57
CA GLY A 288 -8.58 12.22 7.17
C GLY A 288 -9.79 11.73 7.97
N LEU A 289 -9.83 12.01 9.28
CA LEU A 289 -10.99 11.72 10.14
C LEU A 289 -12.23 12.52 9.73
N CYS A 290 -12.05 13.83 9.46
CA CYS A 290 -13.14 14.70 9.04
C CYS A 290 -13.70 14.27 7.67
N TRP A 291 -12.82 13.89 6.74
CA TRP A 291 -13.22 13.38 5.44
C TRP A 291 -14.01 12.06 5.56
N ALA A 292 -13.49 11.07 6.30
CA ALA A 292 -14.15 9.80 6.53
C ALA A 292 -15.56 9.96 7.15
N ALA A 293 -15.68 10.85 8.12
CA ALA A 293 -16.97 11.20 8.71
C ALA A 293 -17.91 11.87 7.68
N GLY A 294 -17.38 12.74 6.81
CA GLY A 294 -18.13 13.38 5.72
C GLY A 294 -18.68 12.39 4.69
N VAL A 295 -17.89 11.38 4.30
CA VAL A 295 -18.33 10.30 3.40
C VAL A 295 -19.46 9.50 4.05
N GLY A 296 -19.31 9.12 5.31
CA GLY A 296 -20.33 8.36 6.05
C GLY A 296 -21.67 9.08 6.18
N VAL A 297 -21.64 10.42 6.30
CA VAL A 297 -22.87 11.25 6.32
C VAL A 297 -23.60 11.24 4.98
N ARG A 298 -22.87 11.23 3.86
CA ARG A 298 -23.48 11.11 2.52
C ARG A 298 -24.17 9.75 2.32
N GLN A 299 -23.63 8.68 2.92
CA GLN A 299 -24.20 7.33 2.80
C GLN A 299 -25.42 7.11 3.72
N ARG A 300 -25.47 7.77 4.87
CA ARG A 300 -26.59 7.71 5.82
C ARG A 300 -26.98 9.12 6.25
N PRO A 301 -28.18 9.61 5.90
CA PRO A 301 -28.61 10.99 6.19
C PRO A 301 -28.75 11.19 7.72
N VAL A 302 -27.67 11.54 8.35
CA VAL A 302 -27.64 12.09 9.72
C VAL A 302 -27.51 13.61 9.57
N PRO A 303 -28.19 14.44 10.35
CA PRO A 303 -28.04 15.89 10.25
C PRO A 303 -26.57 16.28 10.35
N ILE A 304 -26.04 16.92 9.29
CA ILE A 304 -24.62 17.29 9.13
C ILE A 304 -24.06 17.99 10.38
N VAL A 305 -24.89 18.83 11.03
CA VAL A 305 -24.53 19.56 12.25
C VAL A 305 -24.25 18.61 13.42
N ALA A 306 -25.03 17.52 13.56
CA ALA A 306 -24.80 16.53 14.61
C ALA A 306 -23.50 15.76 14.39
N THR A 307 -23.14 15.46 13.15
CA THR A 307 -21.92 14.71 12.80
C THR A 307 -20.67 15.57 12.97
N VAL A 308 -20.69 16.82 12.52
CA VAL A 308 -19.56 17.77 12.71
C VAL A 308 -19.37 18.07 14.19
N ALA A 309 -20.45 18.34 14.94
CA ALA A 309 -20.39 18.54 16.38
C ALA A 309 -19.86 17.29 17.12
N PHE A 310 -20.25 16.09 16.67
CA PHE A 310 -19.84 14.85 17.27
C PHE A 310 -18.35 14.53 17.01
N VAL A 311 -17.83 14.78 15.80
CA VAL A 311 -16.41 14.65 15.48
C VAL A 311 -15.57 15.67 16.25
N LEU A 312 -16.02 16.94 16.32
CA LEU A 312 -15.34 17.97 17.11
C LEU A 312 -15.32 17.65 18.60
N VAL A 313 -16.42 17.15 19.16
CA VAL A 313 -16.50 16.71 20.57
C VAL A 313 -15.60 15.50 20.81
N ALA A 314 -15.52 14.55 19.88
CA ALA A 314 -14.61 13.40 19.98
C ALA A 314 -13.13 13.83 19.95
N ILE A 315 -12.78 14.77 19.09
CA ILE A 315 -11.43 15.36 19.02
C ILE A 315 -11.09 16.12 20.34
N ILE A 316 -12.01 16.90 20.86
CA ILE A 316 -11.82 17.64 22.13
C ILE A 316 -11.70 16.67 23.32
N LEU A 317 -12.50 15.61 23.37
CA LEU A 317 -12.46 14.62 24.44
C LEU A 317 -11.17 13.78 24.40
N THR A 318 -10.62 13.47 23.22
CA THR A 318 -9.32 12.80 23.10
C THR A 318 -8.17 13.69 23.58
N GLN A 319 -8.19 14.99 23.25
CA GLN A 319 -7.19 15.95 23.74
C GLN A 319 -7.20 16.12 25.26
N THR A 320 -8.36 16.12 25.89
CA THR A 320 -8.47 16.24 27.36
C THR A 320 -8.04 14.96 28.10
N CYS A 321 -8.17 13.78 27.50
CA CYS A 321 -7.64 12.52 28.04
C CYS A 321 -6.11 12.42 27.96
N VAL A 322 -5.52 12.86 26.86
CA VAL A 322 -4.05 12.89 26.70
C VAL A 322 -3.42 13.91 27.65
N ALA A 323 -4.02 15.12 27.77
CA ALA A 323 -3.56 16.13 28.73
C ALA A 323 -3.64 15.65 30.20
N ARG A 324 -4.59 14.79 30.55
CA ARG A 324 -4.68 14.23 31.92
C ARG A 324 -3.64 13.15 32.21
N ARG A 325 -3.17 12.40 31.20
CA ARG A 325 -2.06 11.42 31.37
C ARG A 325 -0.70 12.10 31.59
N VAL A 326 -0.48 13.29 31.00
CA VAL A 326 0.77 14.06 31.16
C VAL A 326 0.86 14.76 32.53
N PHE A 327 -0.26 14.89 33.28
CA PHE A 327 -0.27 15.54 34.59
C PHE A 327 -0.47 14.58 35.76
N THR A 328 -0.39 13.25 35.54
CA THR A 328 -0.59 12.23 36.59
C THR A 328 0.60 11.28 36.75
N ASP A 329 1.75 11.56 36.07
CA ASP A 329 3.05 10.90 36.31
C ASP A 329 4.05 11.90 36.95
#